data_ee3fc0ab06e2f2cbf2098f8ed9a9e24e
#
_entry.id   ee3fc0ab06e2f2cbf2098f8ed9a9e24e
#
_cell.length_a   1.000
_cell.length_b   1.000
_cell.length_c   1.000
_cell.angle_alpha   90.00
_cell.angle_beta   90.00
_cell.angle_gamma   90.00
#
_symmetry.space_group_name_H-M   'P 1'
#
loop_
_entity.id
_entity.type
_entity.pdbx_description
1 polymer ?
#
loop_
_entity_poly.entity_id
_entity_poly.type
_entity_poly.pdbx_seq_one_letter_code
_entity_poly.pdbx_strand_id
1 'polypeptide(L)'
;CDAGSFERWTDKAYQKIYDNIFSDNFENFNPFDAKYRNETVEFEAPAVAHVFRTFQGWTALTEQGPNDGTLQLIPIAKGMAYILTRALLEDVPENELCGSKPGRALSINKEYHSLLLRGLISIPILYPGDTIWWHPDVVHAVEEKHLGKSFSNVAYIGATPYCKKNLDYAKKQAKKFLEGKSPPDFAPEDYEINYKGRIKFNDLSNLAKKQMALKDWF
;
A
#
# COMPACT_ATOMS: atom_id res chain seq x y z
N CYS A 1 4.54 -0.14 -4.06
CA CYS A 1 5.88 0.48 -4.09
C CYS A 1 6.61 0.02 -5.34
N ASP A 2 7.33 0.90 -6.01
CA ASP A 2 8.12 0.64 -7.22
C ASP A 2 9.53 0.09 -6.92
N ALA A 3 9.78 -0.27 -5.71
CA ALA A 3 10.86 -1.04 -5.08
C ALA A 3 12.21 -1.14 -5.85
N GLY A 4 12.66 -0.11 -6.57
CA GLY A 4 13.97 -0.15 -7.18
C GLY A 4 14.04 0.30 -8.63
N SER A 5 13.12 1.15 -9.09
CA SER A 5 13.33 1.88 -10.35
C SER A 5 14.51 2.85 -10.21
N PHE A 6 15.16 3.18 -11.31
CA PHE A 6 16.27 4.15 -11.29
C PHE A 6 15.83 5.49 -10.70
N GLU A 7 14.64 5.96 -11.04
CA GLU A 7 14.08 7.20 -10.52
C GLU A 7 13.86 7.12 -9.01
N ARG A 8 13.42 5.97 -8.51
CA ARG A 8 13.25 5.75 -7.08
C ARG A 8 14.59 5.72 -6.35
N TRP A 9 15.62 5.15 -6.96
CA TRP A 9 16.95 5.10 -6.36
C TRP A 9 17.65 6.46 -6.32
N THR A 10 17.24 7.44 -7.13
CA THR A 10 17.73 8.82 -7.03
C THR A 10 17.07 9.63 -5.92
N ASP A 11 15.96 9.15 -5.34
CA ASP A 11 15.28 9.79 -4.23
C ASP A 11 16.11 9.67 -2.94
N LYS A 12 16.54 10.80 -2.41
CA LYS A 12 17.41 10.85 -1.23
C LYS A 12 16.76 10.29 0.04
N ALA A 13 15.45 10.43 0.18
CA ALA A 13 14.73 9.83 1.31
C ALA A 13 14.70 8.31 1.17
N TYR A 14 14.46 7.80 -0.04
CA TYR A 14 14.49 6.38 -0.34
C TYR A 14 15.87 5.77 -0.05
N GLN A 15 16.95 6.43 -0.48
CA GLN A 15 18.31 5.99 -0.18
C GLN A 15 18.56 5.87 1.33
N LYS A 16 18.10 6.84 2.12
CA LYS A 16 18.24 6.81 3.59
C LYS A 16 17.42 5.70 4.25
N ILE A 17 16.23 5.39 3.71
CA ILE A 17 15.39 4.30 4.24
C ILE A 17 16.09 2.95 4.07
N TYR A 18 16.74 2.73 2.95
CA TYR A 18 17.35 1.46 2.58
C TYR A 18 18.89 1.50 2.58
N ASP A 19 19.48 2.50 3.25
CA ASP A 19 20.94 2.69 3.34
C ASP A 19 21.67 1.42 3.82
N ASN A 20 21.15 0.76 4.84
CA ASN A 20 21.71 -0.48 5.33
C ASN A 20 21.71 -1.63 4.29
N ILE A 21 20.78 -1.61 3.34
CA ILE A 21 20.75 -2.60 2.26
C ILE A 21 21.79 -2.24 1.19
N PHE A 22 21.84 -0.97 0.77
CA PHE A 22 22.76 -0.51 -0.27
C PHE A 22 24.23 -0.46 0.17
N SER A 23 24.48 -0.40 1.48
CA SER A 23 25.82 -0.43 2.06
C SER A 23 26.29 -1.83 2.52
N ASP A 24 25.63 -2.89 2.05
CA ASP A 24 25.92 -4.29 2.42
C ASP A 24 25.85 -4.58 3.93
N ASN A 25 24.99 -3.84 4.62
CA ASN A 25 24.77 -3.97 6.07
C ASN A 25 23.31 -4.36 6.39
N PHE A 26 22.74 -5.21 5.55
CA PHE A 26 21.30 -5.55 5.57
C PHE A 26 20.83 -6.25 6.85
N GLU A 27 21.73 -6.83 7.65
CA GLU A 27 21.39 -7.39 8.98
C GLU A 27 20.84 -6.32 9.92
N ASN A 28 21.35 -5.09 9.81
CA ASN A 28 20.91 -3.94 10.59
C ASN A 28 19.70 -3.21 9.97
N PHE A 29 19.23 -3.62 8.81
CA PHE A 29 18.03 -3.05 8.22
C PHE A 29 16.81 -3.33 9.10
N ASN A 30 16.18 -2.26 9.57
CA ASN A 30 14.93 -2.32 10.31
C ASN A 30 13.77 -1.82 9.44
N PRO A 31 12.92 -2.70 8.89
CA PRO A 31 11.79 -2.29 8.07
C PRO A 31 10.76 -1.45 8.83
N PHE A 32 10.71 -1.56 10.16
CA PHE A 32 9.75 -0.83 10.99
C PHE A 32 10.23 0.57 11.40
N ASP A 33 11.45 0.97 11.00
CA ASP A 33 11.87 2.36 11.15
C ASP A 33 11.09 3.24 10.16
N ALA A 34 10.29 4.15 10.73
CA ALA A 34 9.44 5.07 9.95
C ALA A 34 10.20 6.32 9.47
N LYS A 35 11.45 6.50 9.90
CA LYS A 35 12.26 7.67 9.58
C LYS A 35 12.43 7.81 8.06
N TYR A 36 12.28 9.01 7.55
CA TYR A 36 12.34 9.39 6.13
C TYR A 36 11.23 8.85 5.24
N ARG A 37 10.41 7.88 5.67
CA ARG A 37 9.37 7.26 4.82
C ARG A 37 8.27 8.24 4.40
N ASN A 38 8.04 9.29 5.16
CA ASN A 38 7.11 10.38 4.81
C ASN A 38 7.72 11.46 3.90
N GLU A 39 9.01 11.35 3.56
CA GLU A 39 9.74 12.32 2.76
C GLU A 39 9.99 11.86 1.32
N THR A 40 9.66 10.61 0.98
CA THR A 40 9.84 10.05 -0.36
C THR A 40 9.08 10.85 -1.41
N VAL A 41 9.70 11.00 -2.58
CA VAL A 41 9.08 11.66 -3.73
C VAL A 41 7.90 10.81 -4.25
N GLU A 42 6.82 11.47 -4.60
CA GLU A 42 5.67 10.81 -5.22
C GLU A 42 5.81 10.83 -6.74
N PHE A 43 5.59 9.67 -7.36
CA PHE A 43 5.44 9.56 -8.81
C PHE A 43 3.95 9.46 -9.15
N GLU A 44 3.55 10.05 -10.24
CA GLU A 44 2.18 9.91 -10.74
C GLU A 44 1.91 8.42 -11.04
N ALA A 45 0.90 7.88 -10.37
CA ALA A 45 0.55 6.47 -10.49
C ALA A 45 -0.97 6.30 -10.35
N PRO A 46 -1.64 5.72 -11.35
CA PRO A 46 -3.05 5.41 -11.24
C PRO A 46 -3.27 4.30 -10.20
N ALA A 47 -4.33 4.42 -9.41
CA ALA A 47 -4.76 3.45 -8.40
C ALA A 47 -3.73 3.18 -7.28
N VAL A 48 -2.87 4.16 -6.99
CA VAL A 48 -1.92 4.10 -5.86
C VAL A 48 -2.11 5.32 -4.97
N ALA A 49 -2.62 5.12 -3.76
CA ALA A 49 -2.82 6.21 -2.82
C ALA A 49 -1.47 6.74 -2.29
N HIS A 50 -1.19 8.01 -2.53
CA HIS A 50 0.04 8.70 -2.17
C HIS A 50 0.03 9.15 -0.71
N VAL A 51 -0.09 8.21 0.21
CA VAL A 51 -0.07 8.46 1.65
C VAL A 51 1.06 7.69 2.32
N PHE A 52 1.65 8.28 3.35
CA PHE A 52 2.54 7.56 4.23
C PHE A 52 1.74 6.71 5.21
N ARG A 53 2.00 5.41 5.25
CA ARG A 53 1.39 4.44 6.16
C ARG A 53 2.47 3.68 6.89
N THR A 54 2.35 3.57 8.20
CA THR A 54 3.19 2.66 9.00
C THR A 54 2.72 1.22 8.85
N PHE A 55 1.39 1.03 8.80
CA PHE A 55 0.75 -0.22 8.45
C PHE A 55 -0.44 0.04 7.53
N GLN A 56 -0.76 -0.91 6.72
CA GLN A 56 -1.99 -0.96 5.94
C GLN A 56 -2.76 -2.23 6.29
N GLY A 57 -4.07 -2.18 6.10
CA GLY A 57 -4.91 -3.30 6.46
C GLY A 57 -6.34 -3.12 5.99
N TRP A 58 -7.19 -4.02 6.42
CA TRP A 58 -8.63 -3.91 6.22
C TRP A 58 -9.40 -4.68 7.30
N THR A 59 -10.67 -4.32 7.42
CA THR A 59 -11.66 -5.02 8.24
C THR A 59 -12.50 -5.89 7.33
N ALA A 60 -12.68 -7.16 7.69
CA ALA A 60 -13.60 -8.07 7.00
C ALA A 60 -15.05 -7.63 7.24
N LEU A 61 -15.82 -7.51 6.17
CA LEU A 61 -17.28 -7.25 6.22
C LEU A 61 -18.07 -8.54 5.99
N THR A 62 -17.44 -9.55 5.44
CA THR A 62 -17.99 -10.90 5.24
C THR A 62 -16.99 -11.94 5.71
N GLU A 63 -17.44 -13.14 6.03
CA GLU A 63 -16.56 -14.28 6.26
C GLU A 63 -15.75 -14.56 4.99
N GLN A 64 -14.44 -14.75 5.15
CA GLN A 64 -13.52 -15.01 4.06
C GLN A 64 -12.25 -15.71 4.55
N GLY A 65 -11.66 -16.53 3.71
CA GLY A 65 -10.45 -17.28 4.04
C GLY A 65 -9.77 -17.86 2.80
N PRO A 66 -8.86 -18.82 2.96
CA PRO A 66 -8.19 -19.45 1.84
C PRO A 66 -9.17 -19.99 0.79
N ASN A 67 -8.90 -19.71 -0.48
CA ASN A 67 -9.71 -19.99 -1.67
C ASN A 67 -10.94 -19.09 -1.88
N ASP A 68 -11.11 -18.05 -1.10
CA ASP A 68 -12.19 -17.07 -1.28
C ASP A 68 -11.74 -15.83 -2.05
N GLY A 69 -10.64 -15.91 -2.82
CA GLY A 69 -10.08 -14.76 -3.52
C GLY A 69 -9.53 -13.70 -2.55
N THR A 70 -9.05 -14.12 -1.39
CA THR A 70 -8.63 -13.24 -0.31
C THR A 70 -7.14 -12.87 -0.38
N LEU A 71 -6.66 -12.20 0.64
CA LEU A 71 -5.29 -11.72 0.74
C LEU A 71 -4.28 -12.86 0.92
N GLN A 72 -3.20 -12.76 0.18
CA GLN A 72 -1.99 -13.56 0.38
C GLN A 72 -0.83 -12.65 0.77
N LEU A 73 0.06 -13.14 1.62
CA LEU A 73 1.22 -12.42 2.11
C LEU A 73 2.48 -13.29 2.03
N ILE A 74 3.63 -12.62 1.82
CA ILE A 74 4.93 -13.16 2.17
C ILE A 74 5.33 -12.45 3.47
N PRO A 75 5.16 -13.06 4.65
CA PRO A 75 5.21 -12.36 5.94
C PRO A 75 6.65 -12.06 6.39
N ILE A 76 7.45 -11.48 5.50
CA ILE A 76 8.87 -11.15 5.70
C ILE A 76 9.10 -9.70 5.27
N ALA A 77 8.98 -8.73 6.19
CA ALA A 77 9.22 -7.33 5.88
C ALA A 77 10.69 -7.07 5.46
N LYS A 78 11.67 -7.80 6.03
CA LYS A 78 13.07 -7.78 5.58
C LYS A 78 13.27 -8.34 4.16
N GLY A 79 12.27 -8.94 3.55
CA GLY A 79 12.27 -9.37 2.16
C GLY A 79 12.57 -8.25 1.16
N MET A 80 12.41 -7.00 1.57
CA MET A 80 12.87 -5.84 0.77
C MET A 80 14.36 -5.87 0.46
N ALA A 81 15.20 -6.39 1.36
CA ALA A 81 16.63 -6.57 1.08
C ALA A 81 16.83 -7.46 -0.15
N TYR A 82 16.16 -8.62 -0.18
CA TYR A 82 16.22 -9.51 -1.34
C TYR A 82 15.66 -8.85 -2.61
N ILE A 83 14.54 -8.14 -2.53
CA ILE A 83 13.91 -7.50 -3.69
C ILE A 83 14.85 -6.45 -4.31
N LEU A 84 15.46 -5.61 -3.49
CA LEU A 84 16.35 -4.55 -3.96
C LEU A 84 17.66 -5.11 -4.53
N THR A 85 18.29 -6.04 -3.83
CA THR A 85 19.56 -6.64 -4.29
C THR A 85 19.36 -7.56 -5.48
N ARG A 86 18.20 -8.22 -5.61
CA ARG A 86 17.90 -9.10 -6.75
C ARG A 86 17.94 -8.36 -8.08
N ALA A 87 17.49 -7.11 -8.10
CA ALA A 87 17.52 -6.28 -9.30
C ALA A 87 18.94 -5.89 -9.74
N LEU A 88 19.94 -6.05 -8.88
CA LEU A 88 21.34 -5.70 -9.14
C LEU A 88 22.22 -6.90 -9.54
N LEU A 89 21.66 -8.11 -9.62
CA LEU A 89 22.42 -9.29 -9.99
C LEU A 89 22.68 -9.35 -11.50
N GLU A 90 23.79 -9.97 -11.89
CA GLU A 90 24.29 -10.03 -13.26
C GLU A 90 23.33 -10.67 -14.27
N ASP A 91 22.42 -11.55 -13.80
CA ASP A 91 21.42 -12.21 -14.65
C ASP A 91 20.18 -11.33 -14.91
N VAL A 92 20.12 -10.12 -14.34
CA VAL A 92 19.03 -9.16 -14.56
C VAL A 92 19.54 -8.06 -15.51
N PRO A 93 18.90 -7.85 -16.67
CA PRO A 93 19.25 -6.74 -17.54
C PRO A 93 19.11 -5.40 -16.82
N GLU A 94 20.12 -4.53 -16.96
CA GLU A 94 20.17 -3.23 -16.27
C GLU A 94 18.95 -2.34 -16.54
N ASN A 95 18.36 -2.46 -17.72
CA ASN A 95 17.17 -1.70 -18.11
C ASN A 95 15.85 -2.34 -17.66
N GLU A 96 15.86 -3.54 -17.10
CA GLU A 96 14.65 -4.24 -16.68
C GLU A 96 14.39 -4.18 -15.18
N LEU A 97 15.44 -4.22 -14.36
CA LEU A 97 15.37 -4.17 -12.90
C LEU A 97 14.27 -5.06 -12.30
N CYS A 98 14.19 -6.31 -12.75
CA CYS A 98 13.13 -7.27 -12.39
C CYS A 98 11.70 -6.78 -12.72
N GLY A 99 11.53 -5.86 -13.67
CA GLY A 99 10.26 -5.26 -14.04
C GLY A 99 9.86 -4.03 -13.24
N SER A 100 10.77 -3.47 -12.43
CA SER A 100 10.52 -2.23 -11.71
C SER A 100 10.33 -1.04 -12.66
N LYS A 101 9.28 -0.25 -12.41
CA LYS A 101 8.97 0.98 -13.16
C LYS A 101 8.49 2.07 -12.20
N PRO A 102 8.81 3.35 -12.48
CA PRO A 102 8.34 4.46 -11.67
C PRO A 102 6.82 4.46 -11.56
N GLY A 103 6.31 4.75 -10.36
CA GLY A 103 4.88 4.87 -10.13
C GLY A 103 4.07 3.58 -10.27
N ARG A 104 4.72 2.42 -10.41
CA ARG A 104 4.05 1.13 -10.46
C ARG A 104 4.50 0.22 -9.32
N ALA A 105 3.57 -0.54 -8.77
CA ALA A 105 3.93 -1.61 -7.84
C ALA A 105 4.76 -2.67 -8.57
N LEU A 106 5.90 -3.05 -7.99
CA LEU A 106 6.69 -4.16 -8.51
C LEU A 106 5.88 -5.46 -8.40
N SER A 107 5.72 -6.15 -9.50
CA SER A 107 5.11 -7.48 -9.52
C SER A 107 6.17 -8.54 -9.22
N ILE A 108 6.02 -9.22 -8.09
CA ILE A 108 6.85 -10.37 -7.74
C ILE A 108 6.47 -11.53 -8.68
N ASN A 109 7.46 -12.09 -9.37
CA ASN A 109 7.27 -13.09 -10.42
C ASN A 109 8.18 -14.31 -10.24
N LYS A 110 7.90 -15.37 -11.00
CA LYS A 110 8.66 -16.64 -10.91
C LYS A 110 10.05 -16.54 -11.53
N GLU A 111 10.25 -15.67 -12.47
CA GLU A 111 11.51 -15.51 -13.20
C GLU A 111 12.61 -14.96 -12.28
N TYR A 112 12.34 -13.87 -11.60
CA TYR A 112 13.33 -13.20 -10.75
C TYR A 112 13.18 -13.49 -9.25
N HIS A 113 11.99 -13.87 -8.77
CA HIS A 113 11.66 -13.91 -7.35
C HIS A 113 11.18 -15.30 -6.86
N SER A 114 11.57 -16.38 -7.55
CA SER A 114 11.10 -17.74 -7.22
C SER A 114 11.34 -18.15 -5.77
N LEU A 115 12.47 -17.71 -5.19
CA LEU A 115 12.79 -17.99 -3.79
C LEU A 115 11.79 -17.33 -2.84
N LEU A 116 11.46 -16.07 -3.08
CA LEU A 116 10.54 -15.29 -2.25
C LEU A 116 9.11 -15.86 -2.34
N LEU A 117 8.68 -16.28 -3.53
CA LEU A 117 7.35 -16.86 -3.75
C LEU A 117 7.10 -18.14 -2.96
N ARG A 118 8.14 -18.84 -2.50
CA ARG A 118 7.99 -20.03 -1.63
C ARG A 118 7.38 -19.68 -0.26
N GLY A 119 7.47 -18.42 0.16
CA GLY A 119 6.89 -17.92 1.40
C GLY A 119 5.47 -17.37 1.26
N LEU A 120 4.85 -17.45 0.07
CA LEU A 120 3.49 -16.92 -0.15
C LEU A 120 2.45 -17.81 0.54
N ILE A 121 1.68 -17.21 1.43
CA ILE A 121 0.62 -17.89 2.20
C ILE A 121 -0.67 -17.07 2.16
N SER A 122 -1.81 -17.74 2.12
CA SER A 122 -3.11 -17.12 2.33
C SER A 122 -3.32 -16.76 3.81
N ILE A 123 -4.07 -15.71 4.06
CA ILE A 123 -4.49 -15.35 5.42
C ILE A 123 -5.43 -16.43 5.99
N PRO A 124 -5.52 -16.56 7.33
CA PRO A 124 -6.49 -17.46 7.96
C PRO A 124 -7.93 -17.02 7.67
N ILE A 125 -8.89 -17.85 8.05
CA ILE A 125 -10.31 -17.49 8.01
C ILE A 125 -10.53 -16.28 8.92
N LEU A 126 -11.21 -15.28 8.39
CA LEU A 126 -11.64 -14.07 9.09
C LEU A 126 -13.17 -13.95 9.07
N TYR A 127 -13.72 -13.48 10.17
CA TYR A 127 -15.14 -13.22 10.33
C TYR A 127 -15.44 -11.72 10.23
N PRO A 128 -16.71 -11.33 9.98
CA PRO A 128 -17.09 -9.92 9.98
C PRO A 128 -16.66 -9.20 11.25
N GLY A 129 -15.92 -8.10 11.10
CA GLY A 129 -15.34 -7.33 12.19
C GLY A 129 -13.87 -7.67 12.49
N ASP A 130 -13.35 -8.80 12.04
CA ASP A 130 -11.92 -9.09 12.16
C ASP A 130 -11.11 -8.14 11.30
N THR A 131 -9.87 -7.85 11.73
CA THR A 131 -8.95 -6.99 11.00
C THR A 131 -7.65 -7.71 10.70
N ILE A 132 -7.07 -7.42 9.54
CA ILE A 132 -5.72 -7.84 9.21
C ILE A 132 -4.86 -6.62 8.89
N TRP A 133 -3.61 -6.65 9.37
CA TRP A 133 -2.66 -5.57 9.19
C TRP A 133 -1.33 -6.12 8.71
N TRP A 134 -0.69 -5.41 7.78
CA TRP A 134 0.65 -5.74 7.33
C TRP A 134 1.47 -4.48 7.08
N HIS A 135 2.80 -4.62 7.20
CA HIS A 135 3.73 -3.54 6.89
C HIS A 135 3.75 -3.27 5.36
N PRO A 136 3.85 -2.02 4.89
CA PRO A 136 3.88 -1.70 3.45
C PRO A 136 4.97 -2.40 2.64
N ASP A 137 6.10 -2.77 3.27
CA ASP A 137 7.19 -3.51 2.61
C ASP A 137 6.92 -5.03 2.54
N VAL A 138 5.83 -5.52 3.11
CA VAL A 138 5.43 -6.92 2.95
C VAL A 138 4.81 -7.14 1.58
N VAL A 139 5.33 -8.10 0.85
CA VAL A 139 4.74 -8.53 -0.42
C VAL A 139 3.36 -9.09 -0.17
N HIS A 140 2.40 -8.60 -0.93
CA HIS A 140 1.00 -9.01 -0.81
C HIS A 140 0.33 -9.11 -2.17
N ALA A 141 -0.63 -9.99 -2.26
CA ALA A 141 -1.42 -10.24 -3.45
C ALA A 141 -2.84 -10.63 -3.06
N VAL A 142 -3.71 -10.72 -4.04
CA VAL A 142 -5.00 -11.40 -3.93
C VAL A 142 -4.84 -12.79 -4.54
N GLU A 143 -5.50 -13.78 -3.99
CA GLU A 143 -5.53 -15.13 -4.57
C GLU A 143 -5.98 -15.07 -6.04
N GLU A 144 -5.35 -15.88 -6.89
CA GLU A 144 -5.63 -15.92 -8.32
C GLU A 144 -7.06 -16.36 -8.64
N LYS A 145 -7.65 -17.18 -7.76
CA LYS A 145 -8.98 -17.75 -7.95
C LYS A 145 -9.85 -17.52 -6.73
N HIS A 146 -11.09 -17.22 -6.98
CA HIS A 146 -12.15 -17.22 -5.98
C HIS A 146 -13.00 -18.50 -6.19
N LEU A 147 -12.85 -19.46 -5.28
CA LEU A 147 -13.59 -20.73 -5.30
C LEU A 147 -14.74 -20.77 -4.29
N GLY A 148 -14.87 -19.73 -3.49
CA GLY A 148 -15.93 -19.57 -2.49
C GLY A 148 -17.29 -19.28 -3.12
N LYS A 149 -18.32 -19.30 -2.29
CA LYS A 149 -19.72 -19.08 -2.72
C LYS A 149 -20.24 -17.68 -2.46
N SER A 150 -19.49 -16.87 -1.72
CA SER A 150 -19.87 -15.54 -1.26
C SER A 150 -18.85 -14.49 -1.70
N PHE A 151 -19.12 -13.22 -1.47
CA PHE A 151 -18.19 -12.12 -1.74
C PHE A 151 -17.23 -11.93 -0.58
N SER A 152 -15.95 -11.67 -0.87
CA SER A 152 -14.94 -11.24 0.10
C SER A 152 -14.92 -9.71 0.17
N ASN A 153 -15.81 -9.15 0.96
CA ASN A 153 -15.95 -7.70 1.12
C ASN A 153 -15.08 -7.19 2.27
N VAL A 154 -14.38 -6.09 2.04
CA VAL A 154 -13.49 -5.49 3.01
C VAL A 154 -13.63 -3.96 3.04
N ALA A 155 -13.38 -3.38 4.21
CA ALA A 155 -13.18 -1.94 4.37
C ALA A 155 -11.70 -1.67 4.60
N TYR A 156 -11.04 -0.99 3.66
CA TYR A 156 -9.64 -0.62 3.81
C TYR A 156 -9.43 0.33 4.97
N ILE A 157 -8.37 0.05 5.73
CA ILE A 157 -7.91 0.90 6.83
C ILE A 157 -6.40 1.09 6.71
N GLY A 158 -5.91 2.25 7.12
CA GLY A 158 -4.49 2.58 7.08
C GLY A 158 -4.06 3.24 8.39
N ALA A 159 -2.94 2.82 8.95
CA ALA A 159 -2.28 3.55 10.02
C ALA A 159 -1.47 4.71 9.40
N THR A 160 -2.13 5.83 9.20
CA THR A 160 -1.59 7.05 8.57
C THR A 160 -1.28 8.10 9.63
N PRO A 161 -0.04 8.18 10.13
CA PRO A 161 0.32 9.17 11.14
C PRO A 161 0.21 10.59 10.60
N TYR A 162 0.00 11.55 11.51
CA TYR A 162 -0.04 12.95 11.15
C TYR A 162 1.33 13.41 10.63
N CYS A 163 1.37 13.82 9.39
CA CYS A 163 2.52 14.45 8.75
C CYS A 163 2.05 15.36 7.60
N LYS A 164 2.95 16.21 7.10
CA LYS A 164 2.60 17.14 6.00
C LYS A 164 2.06 16.40 4.77
N LYS A 165 2.73 15.33 4.33
CA LYS A 165 2.30 14.50 3.19
C LYS A 165 0.86 14.01 3.35
N ASN A 166 0.53 13.43 4.50
CA ASN A 166 -0.79 12.88 4.76
C ASN A 166 -1.85 13.97 4.90
N LEU A 167 -1.51 15.10 5.50
CA LEU A 167 -2.43 16.24 5.58
C LEU A 167 -2.75 16.82 4.20
N ASP A 168 -1.73 16.99 3.35
CA ASP A 168 -1.91 17.50 1.99
C ASP A 168 -2.79 16.55 1.16
N TYR A 169 -2.59 15.22 1.30
CA TYR A 169 -3.45 14.22 0.66
C TYR A 169 -4.89 14.28 1.19
N ALA A 170 -5.06 14.31 2.52
CA ALA A 170 -6.39 14.38 3.13
C ALA A 170 -7.16 15.63 2.71
N LYS A 171 -6.50 16.78 2.53
CA LYS A 171 -7.14 18.01 1.99
C LYS A 171 -7.62 17.82 0.54
N LYS A 172 -6.84 17.13 -0.31
CA LYS A 172 -7.27 16.80 -1.67
C LYS A 172 -8.50 15.89 -1.65
N GLN A 173 -8.47 14.87 -0.80
CA GLN A 173 -9.58 13.92 -0.61
C GLN A 173 -10.83 14.64 -0.06
N ALA A 174 -10.67 15.53 0.92
CA ALA A 174 -11.76 16.35 1.47
C ALA A 174 -12.50 17.14 0.38
N LYS A 175 -11.75 17.78 -0.51
CA LYS A 175 -12.33 18.52 -1.65
C LYS A 175 -13.15 17.58 -2.54
N LYS A 176 -12.60 16.43 -2.91
CA LYS A 176 -13.30 15.43 -3.72
C LYS A 176 -14.57 14.92 -3.05
N PHE A 177 -14.49 14.63 -1.74
CA PHE A 177 -15.66 14.23 -0.96
C PHE A 177 -16.77 15.28 -1.00
N LEU A 178 -16.47 16.57 -0.80
CA LEU A 178 -17.47 17.64 -0.84
C LEU A 178 -18.10 17.76 -2.24
N GLU A 179 -17.33 17.57 -3.30
CA GLU A 179 -17.78 17.63 -4.68
C GLU A 179 -18.54 16.36 -5.13
N GLY A 180 -18.51 15.27 -4.35
CA GLY A 180 -19.11 13.98 -4.73
C GLY A 180 -18.33 13.25 -5.81
N LYS A 181 -17.02 13.42 -5.85
CA LYS A 181 -16.13 12.81 -6.83
C LYS A 181 -15.30 11.72 -6.21
N SER A 182 -14.79 10.82 -7.03
CA SER A 182 -13.85 9.79 -6.64
C SER A 182 -12.61 10.36 -5.95
N PRO A 183 -12.02 9.65 -4.96
CA PRO A 183 -10.80 10.08 -4.27
C PRO A 183 -9.64 10.33 -5.23
N PRO A 184 -8.65 11.15 -4.85
CA PRO A 184 -7.40 11.24 -5.60
C PRO A 184 -6.76 9.86 -5.78
N ASP A 185 -6.02 9.67 -6.87
CA ASP A 185 -5.28 8.45 -7.21
C ASP A 185 -6.15 7.23 -7.56
N PHE A 186 -7.47 7.37 -7.63
CA PHE A 186 -8.38 6.34 -8.12
C PHE A 186 -9.01 6.74 -9.45
N ALA A 187 -9.43 5.74 -10.22
CA ALA A 187 -10.12 5.99 -11.47
C ALA A 187 -11.36 6.88 -11.22
N PRO A 188 -11.53 7.98 -11.97
CA PRO A 188 -12.60 8.95 -11.73
C PRO A 188 -13.93 8.44 -12.31
N GLU A 189 -14.50 7.42 -11.69
CA GLU A 189 -15.80 6.86 -12.08
C GLU A 189 -16.98 7.68 -11.58
N ASP A 190 -16.74 8.50 -10.51
CA ASP A 190 -17.70 9.46 -9.96
C ASP A 190 -19.06 8.84 -9.59
N TYR A 191 -19.09 7.59 -9.17
CA TYR A 191 -20.34 6.90 -8.74
C TYR A 191 -20.98 7.57 -7.54
N GLU A 192 -20.19 8.18 -6.68
CA GLU A 192 -20.61 8.83 -5.45
C GLU A 192 -21.62 9.96 -5.71
N ILE A 193 -21.52 10.66 -6.82
CA ILE A 193 -22.37 11.83 -7.13
C ILE A 193 -23.85 11.44 -7.23
N ASN A 194 -24.12 10.25 -7.75
CA ASN A 194 -25.47 9.73 -7.99
C ASN A 194 -25.96 8.77 -6.91
N TYR A 195 -25.13 8.45 -5.90
CA TYR A 195 -25.50 7.52 -4.86
C TYR A 195 -26.44 8.17 -3.83
N LYS A 196 -27.67 7.70 -3.73
CA LYS A 196 -28.71 8.27 -2.85
C LYS A 196 -28.38 8.16 -1.34
N GLY A 197 -27.60 7.16 -0.94
CA GLY A 197 -27.15 6.93 0.45
C GLY A 197 -25.86 7.67 0.81
N ARG A 198 -25.37 8.57 -0.03
CA ARG A 198 -24.10 9.26 0.19
C ARG A 198 -24.14 10.09 1.47
N ILE A 199 -23.18 9.87 2.34
CA ILE A 199 -22.95 10.67 3.55
C ILE A 199 -22.55 12.10 3.15
N LYS A 200 -23.16 13.09 3.80
CA LYS A 200 -22.88 14.51 3.60
C LYS A 200 -22.10 15.07 4.78
N PHE A 201 -21.51 16.25 4.62
CA PHE A 201 -20.73 16.92 5.65
C PHE A 201 -21.43 16.97 7.03
N ASN A 202 -22.73 17.25 7.07
CA ASN A 202 -23.50 17.36 8.31
C ASN A 202 -23.72 16.02 9.02
N ASP A 203 -23.62 14.91 8.29
CA ASP A 203 -23.80 13.55 8.82
C ASP A 203 -22.54 13.04 9.52
N LEU A 204 -21.40 13.72 9.31
CA LEU A 204 -20.11 13.31 9.87
C LEU A 204 -19.99 13.71 11.33
N SER A 205 -19.46 12.79 12.13
CA SER A 205 -19.04 13.08 13.51
C SER A 205 -17.91 14.12 13.53
N ASN A 206 -17.69 14.75 14.68
CA ASN A 206 -16.59 15.71 14.85
C ASN A 206 -15.22 15.06 14.59
N LEU A 207 -15.03 13.81 15.03
CA LEU A 207 -13.82 13.05 14.78
C LEU A 207 -13.62 12.76 13.27
N ALA A 208 -14.67 12.31 12.59
CA ALA A 208 -14.62 12.04 11.16
C ALA A 208 -14.27 13.31 10.36
N LYS A 209 -14.84 14.47 10.72
CA LYS A 209 -14.48 15.75 10.10
C LYS A 209 -12.99 16.08 10.25
N LYS A 210 -12.41 15.83 11.42
CA LYS A 210 -10.98 16.03 11.68
C LYS A 210 -10.13 15.06 10.87
N GLN A 211 -10.47 13.76 10.88
CA GLN A 211 -9.76 12.72 10.13
C GLN A 211 -9.78 12.96 8.61
N MET A 212 -10.85 13.54 8.09
CA MET A 212 -11.00 13.90 6.69
C MET A 212 -10.44 15.28 6.34
N ALA A 213 -9.73 15.95 7.23
CA ALA A 213 -9.24 17.32 7.07
C ALA A 213 -10.32 18.35 6.69
N LEU A 214 -11.57 18.10 7.07
CA LEU A 214 -12.71 19.03 6.95
C LEU A 214 -12.84 19.96 8.16
N LYS A 215 -12.07 19.71 9.20
CA LYS A 215 -11.93 20.50 10.42
C LYS A 215 -10.52 20.32 10.96
N ASP A 216 -9.96 21.38 11.53
CA ASP A 216 -8.62 21.33 12.13
C ASP A 216 -8.59 20.42 13.37
N TRP A 217 -7.42 19.83 13.61
CA TRP A 217 -7.18 18.97 14.79
C TRP A 217 -7.02 19.77 16.08
N PHE A 218 -6.45 20.96 15.96
CA PHE A 218 -6.10 21.86 17.07
C PHE A 218 -6.87 23.17 16.98
#